data_8b004dcb69b1da51a90342a15fb9c3f6
#
_entry.id   8b004dcb69b1da51a90342a15fb9c3f6
#
_cell.length_a   1.000
_cell.length_b   1.000
_cell.length_c   1.000
_cell.angle_alpha   90.00
_cell.angle_beta   90.00
_cell.angle_gamma   90.00
#
_symmetry.space_group_name_H-M   'P 1'
#
loop_
_entity.id
_entity.type
_entity.pdbx_description
1 polymer ?
#
loop_
_entity_poly.entity_id
_entity_poly.type
_entity_poly.pdbx_seq_one_letter_code
_entity_poly.pdbx_strand_id
1 'polypeptide(L)'
;LVGELAYPIKHCVLVNEQDDLSKIDTLYSHPQVIQQCSQFIQSLDRVHIEFCESSSHAMQLVASLNKPNIAALGNEDGGKLYGLHVLKHNIANQENNITRFIVVAKQAREVSPQIHTKTLLLMTTSQQAGSLVDALLVFKKHGINMTKLESRPIYGKPWEEMFYLEIEGNIHHPDTQIALEELKQFSN
;
A
#
# COMPACT_ATOMS: atom_id res chain seq x y z
N LEU A 1 -8.10 1.93 -13.78
CA LEU A 1 -6.68 1.96 -13.42
C LEU A 1 -5.85 1.93 -14.70
N VAL A 2 -4.75 2.70 -14.74
CA VAL A 2 -3.91 2.79 -15.96
C VAL A 2 -2.44 2.49 -15.69
N GLY A 3 -2.05 2.25 -14.46
CA GLY A 3 -0.70 1.89 -14.09
C GLY A 3 -0.52 1.71 -12.60
N GLU A 4 0.66 1.24 -12.22
CA GLU A 4 1.09 1.09 -10.83
C GLU A 4 2.56 1.47 -10.68
N LEU A 5 2.92 1.91 -9.50
CA LEU A 5 4.30 2.18 -9.09
C LEU A 5 4.54 1.56 -7.72
N ALA A 6 5.51 0.67 -7.63
CA ALA A 6 6.01 0.15 -6.36
C ALA A 6 7.15 1.06 -5.87
N TYR A 7 6.99 1.64 -4.67
CA TYR A 7 7.97 2.55 -4.10
C TYR A 7 8.44 2.05 -2.72
N PRO A 8 9.74 1.85 -2.52
CA PRO A 8 10.28 1.44 -1.22
C PRO A 8 10.18 2.59 -0.21
N ILE A 9 9.58 2.31 0.94
CA ILE A 9 9.44 3.28 2.02
C ILE A 9 10.52 3.00 3.08
N LYS A 10 11.39 3.97 3.27
CA LYS A 10 12.43 3.94 4.32
C LYS A 10 12.11 4.99 5.35
N HIS A 11 11.78 4.55 6.56
CA HIS A 11 11.53 5.46 7.67
C HIS A 11 12.84 5.90 8.32
N CYS A 12 12.88 7.19 8.65
CA CYS A 12 14.00 7.88 9.28
C CYS A 12 13.50 8.68 10.48
N VAL A 13 14.39 8.96 11.42
CA VAL A 13 14.22 10.02 12.43
C VAL A 13 14.72 11.32 11.84
N LEU A 14 13.88 12.33 11.84
CA LEU A 14 14.12 13.63 11.19
C LEU A 14 14.05 14.76 12.23
N VAL A 15 15.04 15.64 12.22
CA VAL A 15 15.24 16.71 13.19
C VAL A 15 15.59 18.03 12.50
N ASN A 16 15.42 19.17 13.19
CA ASN A 16 15.82 20.48 12.65
C ASN A 16 17.35 20.65 12.61
N GLU A 17 18.03 20.23 13.64
CA GLU A 17 19.48 20.32 13.74
C GLU A 17 20.05 18.93 14.08
N GLN A 18 21.28 18.66 13.61
CA GLN A 18 21.95 17.43 13.98
C GLN A 18 22.22 17.42 15.49
N ASP A 19 21.57 16.52 16.20
CA ASP A 19 21.73 16.31 17.64
C ASP A 19 21.89 14.82 17.97
N ASP A 20 21.99 14.51 19.25
CA ASP A 20 22.06 13.14 19.74
C ASP A 20 20.64 12.57 19.90
N LEU A 21 20.45 11.34 19.44
CA LEU A 21 19.19 10.61 19.57
C LEU A 21 18.72 10.51 21.03
N SER A 22 19.66 10.45 21.98
CA SER A 22 19.36 10.39 23.43
C SER A 22 18.69 11.66 23.97
N LYS A 23 18.77 12.78 23.26
CA LYS A 23 18.14 14.04 23.64
C LYS A 23 16.71 14.19 23.14
N ILE A 24 16.26 13.32 22.23
CA ILE A 24 14.90 13.35 21.72
C ILE A 24 13.95 12.80 22.78
N ASP A 25 13.03 13.61 23.22
CA ASP A 25 11.99 13.25 24.18
C ASP A 25 10.59 13.14 23.58
N THR A 26 10.36 13.73 22.38
CA THR A 26 9.07 13.72 21.70
C THR A 26 9.21 13.35 20.23
N LEU A 27 8.42 12.36 19.80
CA LEU A 27 8.32 11.91 18.41
C LEU A 27 6.95 12.25 17.84
N TYR A 28 6.93 13.03 16.76
CA TYR A 28 5.74 13.31 15.96
C TYR A 28 5.61 12.29 14.83
N SER A 29 4.47 11.60 14.74
CA SER A 29 4.31 10.55 13.72
C SER A 29 2.86 10.18 13.43
N HIS A 30 2.62 9.65 12.23
CA HIS A 30 1.38 8.96 11.93
C HIS A 30 1.32 7.59 12.64
N PRO A 31 0.15 7.16 13.17
CA PRO A 31 0.03 5.89 13.89
C PRO A 31 0.57 4.66 13.16
N GLN A 32 0.38 4.59 11.85
CA GLN A 32 0.89 3.48 11.03
C GLN A 32 2.43 3.41 11.04
N VAL A 33 3.12 4.55 10.99
CA VAL A 33 4.59 4.60 11.04
C VAL A 33 5.09 4.14 12.41
N ILE A 34 4.39 4.50 13.50
CA ILE A 34 4.70 4.00 14.84
C ILE A 34 4.65 2.47 14.88
N GLN A 35 3.62 1.86 14.32
CA GLN A 35 3.51 0.38 14.25
C GLN A 35 4.64 -0.23 13.42
N GLN A 36 4.99 0.38 12.29
CA GLN A 36 6.06 -0.09 11.41
C GLN A 36 7.47 0.09 11.99
N CYS A 37 7.64 0.97 12.99
CA CYS A 37 8.91 1.28 13.65
C CYS A 37 8.92 0.89 15.14
N SER A 38 8.01 0.02 15.57
CA SER A 38 7.79 -0.26 16.99
C SER A 38 9.01 -0.81 17.72
N GLN A 39 9.84 -1.64 17.07
CA GLN A 39 11.06 -2.18 17.68
C GLN A 39 12.08 -1.06 17.96
N PHE A 40 12.25 -0.15 17.00
CA PHE A 40 13.11 1.01 17.20
C PHE A 40 12.59 1.90 18.32
N ILE A 41 11.30 2.22 18.34
CA ILE A 41 10.70 3.08 19.36
C ILE A 41 10.82 2.47 20.75
N GLN A 42 10.63 1.15 20.89
CA GLN A 42 10.82 0.43 22.14
C GLN A 42 12.28 0.45 22.65
N SER A 43 13.25 0.66 21.75
CA SER A 43 14.66 0.81 22.13
C SER A 43 15.02 2.20 22.64
N LEU A 44 14.10 3.17 22.57
CA LEU A 44 14.30 4.52 23.08
C LEU A 44 13.81 4.63 24.52
N ASP A 45 14.62 5.23 25.37
CA ASP A 45 14.24 5.51 26.75
C ASP A 45 13.33 6.74 26.83
N ARG A 46 12.11 6.56 27.34
CA ARG A 46 11.19 7.64 27.77
C ARG A 46 10.78 8.65 26.68
N VAL A 47 10.50 8.18 25.48
CA VAL A 47 10.02 9.03 24.39
C VAL A 47 8.49 9.18 24.47
N HIS A 48 8.01 10.42 24.42
CA HIS A 48 6.59 10.74 24.25
C HIS A 48 6.23 10.71 22.76
N ILE A 49 5.04 10.17 22.42
CA ILE A 49 4.57 10.10 21.03
C ILE A 49 3.39 11.03 20.85
N GLU A 50 3.53 11.97 19.90
CA GLU A 50 2.48 12.85 19.43
C GLU A 50 1.97 12.37 18.07
N PHE A 51 0.68 12.05 18.01
CA PHE A 51 0.06 11.53 16.80
C PHE A 51 -0.30 12.64 15.82
N CYS A 52 0.07 12.44 14.56
CA CYS A 52 -0.23 13.33 13.44
C CYS A 52 -1.08 12.62 12.39
N GLU A 53 -1.87 13.38 11.64
CA GLU A 53 -2.73 12.87 10.57
C GLU A 53 -1.95 12.28 9.38
N SER A 54 -0.70 12.73 9.18
CA SER A 54 0.19 12.23 8.14
C SER A 54 1.66 12.43 8.53
N SER A 55 2.57 11.70 7.87
CA SER A 55 4.01 11.92 8.02
C SER A 55 4.43 13.31 7.54
N SER A 56 3.78 13.87 6.51
CA SER A 56 4.02 15.24 6.06
C SER A 56 3.67 16.25 7.14
N HIS A 57 2.52 16.09 7.81
CA HIS A 57 2.12 16.96 8.93
C HIS A 57 3.10 16.87 10.10
N ALA A 58 3.57 15.65 10.44
CA ALA A 58 4.59 15.48 11.48
C ALA A 58 5.89 16.24 11.15
N MET A 59 6.40 16.11 9.92
CA MET A 59 7.60 16.82 9.46
C MET A 59 7.40 18.35 9.45
N GLN A 60 6.24 18.82 8.99
CA GLN A 60 5.92 20.25 8.98
C GLN A 60 5.88 20.82 10.40
N LEU A 61 5.28 20.11 11.37
CA LEU A 61 5.23 20.53 12.76
C LEU A 61 6.63 20.65 13.37
N VAL A 62 7.47 19.60 13.22
CA VAL A 62 8.83 19.62 13.75
C VAL A 62 9.63 20.77 13.14
N ALA A 63 9.54 20.98 11.83
CA ALA A 63 10.21 22.09 11.17
C ALA A 63 9.75 23.45 11.70
N SER A 64 8.43 23.63 11.91
CA SER A 64 7.85 24.90 12.38
C SER A 64 8.13 25.19 13.85
N LEU A 65 8.09 24.17 14.70
CA LEU A 65 8.35 24.30 16.14
C LEU A 65 9.81 24.62 16.43
N ASN A 66 10.71 24.16 15.61
CA ASN A 66 12.17 24.41 15.66
C ASN A 66 12.77 24.19 17.07
N LYS A 67 12.44 23.08 17.71
CA LYS A 67 12.94 22.72 19.04
C LYS A 67 13.99 21.60 18.94
N PRO A 68 15.02 21.59 19.80
CA PRO A 68 16.11 20.61 19.72
C PRO A 68 15.74 19.19 20.16
N ASN A 69 14.73 19.02 21.03
CA ASN A 69 14.39 17.76 21.65
C ASN A 69 13.22 17.03 20.96
N ILE A 70 12.80 17.48 19.79
CA ILE A 70 11.69 16.88 19.06
C ILE A 70 12.14 16.32 17.71
N ALA A 71 11.50 15.23 17.26
CA ALA A 71 11.77 14.64 15.97
C ALA A 71 10.50 14.17 15.28
N ALA A 72 10.52 14.10 13.94
CA ALA A 72 9.48 13.47 13.14
C ALA A 72 9.92 12.10 12.64
N LEU A 73 8.99 11.16 12.53
CA LEU A 73 9.19 9.93 11.78
C LEU A 73 8.63 10.08 10.37
N GLY A 74 9.49 9.90 9.38
CA GLY A 74 9.12 10.05 7.96
C GLY A 74 10.19 9.50 7.03
N ASN A 75 10.03 9.77 5.74
CA ASN A 75 11.05 9.43 4.74
C ASN A 75 12.04 10.59 4.55
N GLU A 76 13.25 10.27 4.10
CA GLU A 76 14.32 11.23 3.90
C GLU A 76 13.96 12.35 2.89
N ASP A 77 13.29 11.99 1.79
CA ASP A 77 12.92 12.97 0.76
C ASP A 77 11.89 13.98 1.29
N GLY A 78 10.93 13.51 2.10
CA GLY A 78 10.02 14.41 2.82
C GLY A 78 10.77 15.29 3.81
N GLY A 79 11.73 14.75 4.55
CA GLY A 79 12.59 15.54 5.46
C GLY A 79 13.30 16.69 4.72
N LYS A 80 13.90 16.41 3.58
CA LYS A 80 14.58 17.44 2.74
C LYS A 80 13.64 18.56 2.31
N LEU A 81 12.36 18.22 1.96
CA LEU A 81 11.35 19.21 1.58
C LEU A 81 11.03 20.21 2.70
N TYR A 82 11.08 19.77 3.95
CA TYR A 82 10.82 20.61 5.11
C TYR A 82 12.09 21.14 5.78
N GLY A 83 13.27 20.93 5.17
CA GLY A 83 14.56 21.39 5.69
C GLY A 83 15.03 20.62 6.93
N LEU A 84 14.52 19.41 7.13
CA LEU A 84 14.92 18.54 8.24
C LEU A 84 16.12 17.69 7.87
N HIS A 85 16.93 17.36 8.87
CA HIS A 85 18.09 16.48 8.75
C HIS A 85 17.77 15.09 9.24
N VAL A 86 18.37 14.07 8.59
CA VAL A 86 18.23 12.69 9.04
C VAL A 86 19.18 12.44 10.22
N LEU A 87 18.61 12.12 11.38
CA LEU A 87 19.35 11.72 12.57
C LEU A 87 19.63 10.21 12.57
N LYS A 88 18.68 9.40 12.13
CA LYS A 88 18.83 7.94 12.01
C LYS A 88 18.03 7.40 10.83
N HIS A 89 18.68 6.57 10.02
CA HIS A 89 18.09 5.86 8.89
C HIS A 89 17.58 4.47 9.30
N ASN A 90 16.71 3.91 8.45
CA ASN A 90 16.30 2.50 8.46
C ASN A 90 15.75 2.04 9.82
N ILE A 91 14.79 2.77 10.37
CA ILE A 91 14.16 2.49 11.67
C ILE A 91 12.96 1.54 11.60
N ALA A 92 12.56 1.10 10.40
CA ALA A 92 11.43 0.20 10.21
C ALA A 92 11.74 -1.23 10.68
N ASN A 93 10.72 -1.92 11.21
CA ASN A 93 10.82 -3.32 11.64
C ASN A 93 11.14 -4.28 10.49
N GLN A 94 10.77 -3.92 9.27
CA GLN A 94 10.97 -4.71 8.06
C GLN A 94 11.80 -3.93 7.06
N GLU A 95 12.83 -4.57 6.49
CA GLU A 95 13.68 -3.96 5.46
C GLU A 95 12.94 -3.72 4.14
N ASN A 96 12.00 -4.62 3.80
CA ASN A 96 11.22 -4.58 2.56
C ASN A 96 9.83 -3.98 2.79
N ASN A 97 9.77 -2.70 3.14
CA ASN A 97 8.52 -1.95 3.19
C ASN A 97 8.27 -1.28 1.84
N ILE A 98 7.30 -1.77 1.09
CA ILE A 98 6.97 -1.26 -0.26
C ILE A 98 5.53 -0.78 -0.25
N THR A 99 5.33 0.46 -0.67
CA THR A 99 4.01 1.00 -0.96
C THR A 99 3.73 0.90 -2.45
N ARG A 100 2.59 0.32 -2.79
CA ARG A 100 2.09 0.24 -4.15
C ARG A 100 1.16 1.42 -4.42
N PHE A 101 1.56 2.33 -5.27
CA PHE A 101 0.73 3.42 -5.77
C PHE A 101 0.00 3.00 -7.03
N ILE A 102 -1.28 3.34 -7.11
CA ILE A 102 -2.13 3.04 -8.26
C ILE A 102 -2.39 4.33 -9.04
N VAL A 103 -2.13 4.28 -10.35
CA VAL A 103 -2.41 5.40 -11.24
C VAL A 103 -3.82 5.28 -11.77
N VAL A 104 -4.63 6.30 -11.51
CA VAL A 104 -6.03 6.39 -11.95
C VAL A 104 -6.16 7.47 -13.02
N ALA A 105 -6.86 7.17 -14.12
CA ALA A 105 -7.18 8.14 -15.17
C ALA A 105 -8.68 8.14 -15.44
N LYS A 106 -9.20 9.27 -15.96
CA LYS A 106 -10.62 9.38 -16.37
C LYS A 106 -10.94 8.56 -17.60
N GLN A 107 -9.95 8.35 -18.47
CA GLN A 107 -10.10 7.58 -19.70
C GLN A 107 -9.22 6.34 -19.65
N ALA A 108 -9.72 5.23 -20.16
CA ALA A 108 -8.93 4.02 -20.33
C ALA A 108 -7.79 4.28 -21.33
N ARG A 109 -6.66 3.62 -21.13
CA ARG A 109 -5.58 3.55 -22.12
C ARG A 109 -5.65 2.22 -22.84
N GLU A 110 -5.62 2.27 -24.17
CA GLU A 110 -5.39 1.07 -24.95
C GLU A 110 -3.92 0.65 -24.82
N VAL A 111 -3.73 -0.61 -24.50
CA VAL A 111 -2.41 -1.22 -24.34
C VAL A 111 -2.29 -2.37 -25.32
N SER A 112 -1.21 -2.40 -26.10
CA SER A 112 -0.95 -3.49 -27.04
C SER A 112 -1.04 -4.85 -26.37
N PRO A 113 -1.69 -5.86 -26.98
CA PRO A 113 -1.84 -7.20 -26.41
C PRO A 113 -0.52 -7.87 -25.99
N GLN A 114 0.61 -7.50 -26.62
CA GLN A 114 1.94 -8.05 -26.33
C GLN A 114 2.57 -7.47 -25.04
N ILE A 115 2.02 -6.37 -24.50
CA ILE A 115 2.57 -5.77 -23.28
C ILE A 115 2.04 -6.54 -22.08
N HIS A 116 2.97 -6.99 -21.22
CA HIS A 116 2.60 -7.58 -19.94
C HIS A 116 1.92 -6.55 -19.06
N THR A 117 0.67 -6.85 -18.71
CA THR A 117 -0.12 -6.02 -17.81
C THR A 117 -0.83 -6.88 -16.77
N LYS A 118 -1.39 -6.22 -15.78
CA LYS A 118 -2.32 -6.84 -14.85
C LYS A 118 -3.74 -6.38 -15.18
N THR A 119 -4.69 -7.28 -15.03
CA THR A 119 -6.11 -6.96 -15.14
C THR A 119 -6.76 -7.05 -13.77
N LEU A 120 -7.48 -6.01 -13.38
CA LEU A 120 -8.27 -5.97 -12.16
C LEU A 120 -9.72 -6.32 -12.50
N LEU A 121 -10.26 -7.30 -11.81
CA LEU A 121 -11.62 -7.80 -12.01
C LEU A 121 -12.43 -7.62 -10.74
N LEU A 122 -13.71 -7.32 -10.92
CA LEU A 122 -14.73 -7.37 -9.88
C LEU A 122 -15.73 -8.43 -10.28
N MET A 123 -16.00 -9.37 -9.38
CA MET A 123 -16.99 -10.41 -9.63
C MET A 123 -17.79 -10.73 -8.37
N THR A 124 -18.98 -11.25 -8.58
CA THR A 124 -19.79 -11.91 -7.56
C THR A 124 -20.02 -13.36 -7.97
N THR A 125 -20.20 -14.25 -7.02
CA THR A 125 -20.53 -15.64 -7.27
C THR A 125 -21.90 -15.99 -6.68
N SER A 126 -22.50 -17.08 -7.14
CA SER A 126 -23.70 -17.62 -6.50
C SER A 126 -23.34 -18.09 -5.08
N GLN A 127 -24.35 -18.13 -4.19
CA GLN A 127 -24.19 -18.61 -2.81
C GLN A 127 -24.30 -20.16 -2.71
N GLN A 128 -23.71 -20.87 -3.65
CA GLN A 128 -23.66 -22.32 -3.64
C GLN A 128 -22.27 -22.81 -3.22
N ALA A 129 -22.26 -24.01 -2.61
CA ALA A 129 -20.98 -24.61 -2.23
C ALA A 129 -20.10 -24.83 -3.45
N GLY A 130 -18.87 -24.29 -3.40
CA GLY A 130 -17.89 -24.42 -4.48
C GLY A 130 -17.89 -23.30 -5.52
N SER A 131 -18.90 -22.41 -5.59
CA SER A 131 -19.02 -21.40 -6.65
C SER A 131 -17.77 -20.54 -6.85
N LEU A 132 -17.14 -20.10 -5.76
CA LEU A 132 -15.88 -19.36 -5.86
C LEU A 132 -14.75 -20.25 -6.41
N VAL A 133 -14.70 -21.52 -5.99
CA VAL A 133 -13.67 -22.46 -6.46
C VAL A 133 -13.81 -22.69 -7.96
N ASP A 134 -15.04 -22.89 -8.45
CA ASP A 134 -15.31 -23.11 -9.88
C ASP A 134 -14.87 -21.89 -10.70
N ALA A 135 -15.17 -20.68 -10.24
CA ALA A 135 -14.70 -19.44 -10.88
C ALA A 135 -13.15 -19.35 -10.90
N LEU A 136 -12.48 -19.70 -9.80
CA LEU A 136 -11.02 -19.67 -9.71
C LEU A 136 -10.34 -20.74 -10.56
N LEU A 137 -10.96 -21.88 -10.76
CA LEU A 137 -10.44 -22.97 -11.61
C LEU A 137 -10.33 -22.56 -13.09
N VAL A 138 -11.12 -21.58 -13.55
CA VAL A 138 -10.99 -21.02 -14.89
C VAL A 138 -9.58 -20.44 -15.10
N PHE A 139 -9.07 -19.64 -14.16
CA PHE A 139 -7.73 -19.08 -14.26
C PHE A 139 -6.65 -20.16 -14.28
N LYS A 140 -6.79 -21.19 -13.44
CA LYS A 140 -5.88 -22.34 -13.47
C LYS A 140 -5.89 -23.05 -14.82
N LYS A 141 -7.06 -23.30 -15.40
CA LYS A 141 -7.23 -23.97 -16.69
C LYS A 141 -6.53 -23.22 -17.82
N HIS A 142 -6.59 -21.88 -17.79
CA HIS A 142 -5.96 -21.02 -18.80
C HIS A 142 -4.53 -20.57 -18.44
N GLY A 143 -3.94 -21.11 -17.37
CA GLY A 143 -2.57 -20.79 -16.96
C GLY A 143 -2.36 -19.34 -16.52
N ILE A 144 -3.43 -18.67 -16.08
CA ILE A 144 -3.40 -17.28 -15.65
C ILE A 144 -3.12 -17.21 -14.16
N ASN A 145 -2.04 -16.53 -13.78
CA ASN A 145 -1.68 -16.32 -12.39
C ASN A 145 -2.52 -15.22 -11.74
N MET A 146 -2.97 -15.47 -10.50
CA MET A 146 -3.62 -14.46 -9.65
C MET A 146 -2.62 -13.89 -8.66
N THR A 147 -2.55 -12.57 -8.57
CA THR A 147 -1.69 -11.86 -7.62
C THR A 147 -2.43 -11.25 -6.44
N LYS A 148 -3.77 -11.15 -6.55
CA LYS A 148 -4.62 -10.68 -5.45
C LYS A 148 -6.00 -11.32 -5.51
N LEU A 149 -6.53 -11.65 -4.33
CA LEU A 149 -7.93 -11.99 -4.10
C LEU A 149 -8.37 -11.36 -2.77
N GLU A 150 -9.38 -10.52 -2.81
CA GLU A 150 -9.95 -9.86 -1.65
C GLU A 150 -11.47 -9.88 -1.75
N SER A 151 -12.17 -10.21 -0.68
CA SER A 151 -13.62 -10.12 -0.64
C SER A 151 -14.08 -8.92 0.18
N ARG A 152 -15.22 -8.36 -0.20
CA ARG A 152 -15.90 -7.30 0.54
C ARG A 152 -17.40 -7.50 0.53
N PRO A 153 -18.08 -7.31 1.67
CA PRO A 153 -19.55 -7.37 1.71
C PRO A 153 -20.19 -6.37 0.74
N ILE A 154 -21.25 -6.79 0.08
CA ILE A 154 -22.03 -5.92 -0.79
C ILE A 154 -22.99 -5.11 0.09
N TYR A 155 -22.92 -3.79 0.00
CA TYR A 155 -23.80 -2.92 0.75
C TYR A 155 -25.28 -3.20 0.43
N GLY A 156 -26.09 -3.39 1.49
CA GLY A 156 -27.52 -3.69 1.35
C GLY A 156 -27.85 -5.14 0.97
N LYS A 157 -26.86 -6.02 0.83
CA LYS A 157 -27.06 -7.44 0.55
C LYS A 157 -26.33 -8.31 1.58
N PRO A 158 -26.99 -8.64 2.71
CA PRO A 158 -26.39 -9.49 3.74
C PRO A 158 -25.94 -10.82 3.15
N TRP A 159 -24.72 -11.24 3.51
CA TRP A 159 -24.11 -12.52 3.13
C TRP A 159 -23.69 -12.64 1.65
N GLU A 160 -23.88 -11.59 0.82
CA GLU A 160 -23.30 -11.52 -0.51
C GLU A 160 -21.98 -10.76 -0.49
N GLU A 161 -20.98 -11.30 -1.19
CA GLU A 161 -19.66 -10.71 -1.28
C GLU A 161 -19.27 -10.39 -2.72
N MET A 162 -18.56 -9.28 -2.87
CA MET A 162 -17.87 -8.89 -4.10
C MET A 162 -16.40 -9.26 -3.97
N PHE A 163 -15.89 -9.98 -4.96
CA PHE A 163 -14.49 -10.38 -5.03
C PHE A 163 -13.71 -9.43 -5.92
N TYR A 164 -12.62 -8.93 -5.40
CA TYR A 164 -11.63 -8.11 -6.10
C TYR A 164 -10.46 -9.01 -6.45
N LEU A 165 -10.27 -9.30 -7.73
CA LEU A 165 -9.18 -10.13 -8.22
C LEU A 165 -8.20 -9.30 -9.03
N GLU A 166 -6.92 -9.65 -8.92
CA GLU A 166 -5.89 -9.15 -9.82
C GLU A 166 -5.23 -10.35 -10.48
N ILE A 167 -5.22 -10.35 -11.81
CA ILE A 167 -4.62 -11.40 -12.63
C ILE A 167 -3.46 -10.84 -13.47
N GLU A 168 -2.45 -11.65 -13.70
CA GLU A 168 -1.37 -11.36 -14.65
C GLU A 168 -1.84 -11.73 -16.05
N GLY A 169 -2.34 -10.75 -16.78
CA GLY A 169 -2.85 -10.93 -18.13
C GLY A 169 -3.34 -9.62 -18.72
N ASN A 170 -3.04 -9.41 -19.98
CA ASN A 170 -3.56 -8.27 -20.73
C ASN A 170 -4.99 -8.56 -21.16
N ILE A 171 -5.93 -7.68 -20.81
CA ILE A 171 -7.35 -7.82 -21.14
C ILE A 171 -7.60 -7.94 -22.67
N HIS A 172 -6.68 -7.45 -23.47
CA HIS A 172 -6.77 -7.52 -24.94
C HIS A 172 -6.05 -8.74 -25.53
N HIS A 173 -5.38 -9.56 -24.69
CA HIS A 173 -4.76 -10.79 -25.14
C HIS A 173 -5.83 -11.88 -25.36
N PRO A 174 -5.80 -12.63 -26.49
CA PRO A 174 -6.82 -13.63 -26.81
C PRO A 174 -7.07 -14.65 -25.68
N ASP A 175 -6.01 -15.19 -25.09
CA ASP A 175 -6.14 -16.19 -24.03
C ASP A 175 -6.83 -15.62 -22.78
N THR A 176 -6.51 -14.37 -22.43
CA THR A 176 -7.18 -13.68 -21.31
C THR A 176 -8.67 -13.47 -21.63
N GLN A 177 -9.01 -13.08 -22.86
CA GLN A 177 -10.40 -12.91 -23.27
C GLN A 177 -11.19 -14.22 -23.21
N ILE A 178 -10.59 -15.33 -23.67
CA ILE A 178 -11.23 -16.65 -23.59
C ILE A 178 -11.52 -17.03 -22.14
N ALA A 179 -10.55 -16.83 -21.25
CA ALA A 179 -10.72 -17.09 -19.84
C ALA A 179 -11.82 -16.22 -19.20
N LEU A 180 -11.89 -14.92 -19.55
CA LEU A 180 -12.90 -14.01 -19.03
C LEU A 180 -14.31 -14.36 -19.56
N GLU A 181 -14.44 -14.82 -20.81
CA GLU A 181 -15.72 -15.29 -21.30
C GLU A 181 -16.18 -16.59 -20.61
N GLU A 182 -15.27 -17.53 -20.34
CA GLU A 182 -15.58 -18.73 -19.56
C GLU A 182 -15.97 -18.37 -18.13
N LEU A 183 -15.27 -17.40 -17.51
CA LEU A 183 -15.55 -16.95 -16.15
C LEU A 183 -16.99 -16.47 -15.96
N LYS A 184 -17.59 -15.84 -16.97
CA LYS A 184 -18.99 -15.37 -16.93
C LYS A 184 -20.02 -16.48 -16.70
N GLN A 185 -19.65 -17.74 -16.89
CA GLN A 185 -20.53 -18.87 -16.61
C GLN A 185 -20.66 -19.16 -15.11
N PHE A 186 -19.67 -18.73 -14.32
CA PHE A 186 -19.54 -19.00 -12.89
C PHE A 186 -19.70 -17.75 -12.01
N SER A 187 -19.72 -16.56 -12.64
CA SER A 187 -19.72 -15.27 -11.93
C SER A 187 -20.53 -14.22 -12.68
N ASN A 188 -20.98 -13.19 -11.94
CA ASN A 188 -21.59 -11.98 -12.47
C ASN A 188 -20.66 -10.79 -12.29
#